data_159acad2d92662fe26a07c4827729c70
#
_entry.id   159acad2d92662fe26a07c4827729c70
#
_cell.length_a   1.000
_cell.length_b   1.000
_cell.length_c   1.000
_cell.angle_alpha   90.00
_cell.angle_beta   90.00
_cell.angle_gamma   90.00
#
_symmetry.space_group_name_H-M   'P 1'
#
loop_
_entity.id
_entity.type
_entity.pdbx_description
1 polymer ?
#
loop_
_entity_poly.entity_id
_entity_poly.type
_entity_poly.pdbx_seq_one_letter_code
_entity_poly.pdbx_strand_id
1 'polypeptide(L)'
;MRTFLRITLIILTLCFGIAAINLEFGRQELGLFDELKQIPFVILCILTILLAIVDYKSFRTTKTILNFLPTFLAVLFLGVTIYKKIIRNNINNERTVLKVVNQAGAKNVLSFDFKKNNNYVLTESNLLGRDVYYGKYKMNSDTVYLLTNSYDGEIKTMPKFGIISHDTLFWYMFDTMIIDKQD
;
A
#
# COMPACT_ATOMS: atom_id res chain seq x y z
N MET A 1 -20.80 17.89 -29.03
CA MET A 1 -20.65 18.20 -27.59
C MET A 1 -20.71 16.96 -26.68
N ARG A 2 -21.70 16.06 -26.80
CA ARG A 2 -21.80 14.85 -25.95
C ARG A 2 -20.63 13.87 -26.11
N THR A 3 -20.16 13.62 -27.33
CA THR A 3 -19.03 12.72 -27.62
C THR A 3 -17.73 13.26 -27.02
N PHE A 4 -17.48 14.55 -27.15
CA PHE A 4 -16.30 15.20 -26.59
C PHE A 4 -16.28 15.08 -25.05
N LEU A 5 -17.39 15.39 -24.37
CA LEU A 5 -17.51 15.24 -22.92
C LEU A 5 -17.22 13.80 -22.46
N ARG A 6 -17.75 12.82 -23.19
CA ARG A 6 -17.54 11.39 -22.89
C ARG A 6 -16.07 11.01 -23.01
N ILE A 7 -15.40 11.41 -24.10
CA ILE A 7 -13.96 11.15 -24.30
C ILE A 7 -13.14 11.79 -23.17
N THR A 8 -13.42 13.04 -22.83
CA THR A 8 -12.73 13.73 -21.73
C THR A 8 -12.90 13.00 -20.39
N LEU A 9 -14.10 12.53 -20.05
CA LEU A 9 -14.36 11.76 -18.84
C LEU A 9 -13.61 10.43 -18.83
N ILE A 10 -13.52 9.73 -19.96
CA ILE A 10 -12.76 8.49 -20.09
C ILE A 10 -11.27 8.75 -19.82
N ILE A 11 -10.69 9.77 -20.45
CA ILE A 11 -9.27 10.13 -20.26
C ILE A 11 -9.01 10.48 -18.79
N LEU A 12 -9.82 11.31 -18.17
CA LEU A 12 -9.69 11.66 -16.76
C LEU A 12 -9.80 10.42 -15.87
N THR A 13 -10.74 9.52 -16.15
CA THR A 13 -10.89 8.27 -15.38
C THR A 13 -9.67 7.37 -15.49
N LEU A 14 -9.06 7.25 -16.67
CA LEU A 14 -7.82 6.51 -16.84
C LEU A 14 -6.68 7.16 -16.04
N CYS A 15 -6.50 8.48 -16.15
CA CYS A 15 -5.45 9.21 -15.43
C CYS A 15 -5.60 9.05 -13.90
N PHE A 16 -6.79 9.32 -13.37
CA PHE A 16 -7.03 9.23 -11.92
C PHE A 16 -7.12 7.80 -11.43
N GLY A 17 -7.58 6.84 -12.24
CA GLY A 17 -7.56 5.42 -11.92
C GLY A 17 -6.13 4.88 -11.77
N ILE A 18 -5.25 5.18 -12.72
CA ILE A 18 -3.84 4.83 -12.65
C ILE A 18 -3.16 5.53 -11.48
N ALA A 19 -3.45 6.82 -11.25
CA ALA A 19 -2.90 7.58 -10.14
C ALA A 19 -3.35 6.99 -8.78
N ALA A 20 -4.63 6.66 -8.61
CA ALA A 20 -5.16 6.06 -7.39
C ALA A 20 -4.51 4.70 -7.11
N ILE A 21 -4.38 3.84 -8.14
CA ILE A 21 -3.69 2.55 -8.00
C ILE A 21 -2.22 2.77 -7.63
N ASN A 22 -1.48 3.61 -8.35
CA ASN A 22 -0.05 3.83 -8.08
C ASN A 22 0.20 4.39 -6.69
N LEU A 23 -0.62 5.31 -6.19
CA LEU A 23 -0.50 5.85 -4.85
C LEU A 23 -0.85 4.80 -3.78
N GLU A 24 -1.83 3.94 -4.02
CA GLU A 24 -2.16 2.85 -3.10
C GLU A 24 -1.13 1.71 -3.15
N PHE A 25 -0.50 1.47 -4.31
CA PHE A 25 0.63 0.54 -4.43
C PHE A 25 1.95 1.20 -4.00
N GLY A 26 2.01 2.51 -3.92
CA GLY A 26 3.18 3.27 -3.49
C GLY A 26 3.58 2.90 -2.06
N ARG A 27 4.88 2.91 -1.81
CA ARG A 27 5.50 2.55 -0.53
C ARG A 27 5.64 3.76 0.38
N GLN A 28 5.73 4.95 -0.20
CA GLN A 28 5.94 6.19 0.53
C GLN A 28 4.67 6.65 1.23
N GLU A 29 4.77 6.87 2.52
CA GLU A 29 3.79 7.60 3.29
C GLU A 29 4.34 9.01 3.54
N LEU A 30 3.69 10.00 2.94
CA LEU A 30 4.17 11.39 2.92
C LEU A 30 3.99 12.14 4.26
N GLY A 31 3.82 11.41 5.37
CA GLY A 31 3.66 12.02 6.69
C GLY A 31 2.44 12.94 6.76
N LEU A 32 2.68 14.25 6.93
CA LEU A 32 1.62 15.27 7.00
C LEU A 32 0.72 15.35 5.76
N PHE A 33 1.17 14.82 4.62
CA PHE A 33 0.44 14.84 3.35
C PHE A 33 -0.22 13.50 2.99
N ASP A 34 -0.29 12.55 3.90
CA ASP A 34 -0.91 11.23 3.64
C ASP A 34 -2.39 11.35 3.25
N GLU A 35 -3.09 12.36 3.75
CA GLU A 35 -4.47 12.61 3.36
C GLU A 35 -4.60 12.98 1.87
N LEU A 36 -3.58 13.61 1.27
CA LEU A 36 -3.59 13.97 -0.15
C LEU A 36 -3.58 12.75 -1.07
N LYS A 37 -3.11 11.60 -0.60
CA LYS A 37 -3.18 10.32 -1.35
C LYS A 37 -4.62 9.86 -1.62
N GLN A 38 -5.57 10.32 -0.82
CA GLN A 38 -6.97 9.98 -1.02
C GLN A 38 -7.65 10.79 -2.11
N ILE A 39 -7.08 11.94 -2.51
CA ILE A 39 -7.67 12.83 -3.51
C ILE A 39 -7.96 12.13 -4.85
N PRO A 40 -7.00 11.40 -5.47
CA PRO A 40 -7.27 10.69 -6.72
C PRO A 40 -8.38 9.64 -6.59
N PHE A 41 -8.48 8.96 -5.45
CA PHE A 41 -9.55 8.01 -5.18
C PHE A 41 -10.92 8.69 -5.10
N VAL A 42 -11.05 9.81 -4.40
CA VAL A 42 -12.30 10.58 -4.31
C VAL A 42 -12.71 11.11 -5.69
N ILE A 43 -11.76 11.66 -6.45
CA ILE A 43 -12.02 12.12 -7.82
C ILE A 43 -12.47 10.95 -8.70
N LEU A 44 -11.84 9.78 -8.59
CA LEU A 44 -12.23 8.57 -9.33
C LEU A 44 -13.65 8.13 -9.00
N CYS A 45 -14.10 8.21 -7.75
CA CYS A 45 -15.48 7.93 -7.35
C CYS A 45 -16.46 8.88 -8.05
N ILE A 46 -16.18 10.18 -8.05
CA ILE A 46 -17.02 11.19 -8.72
C ILE A 46 -17.07 10.93 -10.23
N LEU A 47 -15.92 10.70 -10.86
CA LEU A 47 -15.84 10.42 -12.30
C LEU A 47 -16.61 9.14 -12.67
N THR A 48 -16.58 8.11 -11.83
CA THR A 48 -17.34 6.87 -12.06
C THR A 48 -18.84 7.12 -12.08
N ILE A 49 -19.35 7.95 -11.16
CA ILE A 49 -20.77 8.33 -11.12
C ILE A 49 -21.14 9.13 -12.38
N LEU A 50 -20.32 10.11 -12.76
CA LEU A 50 -20.57 10.93 -13.96
C LEU A 50 -20.56 10.08 -15.22
N LEU A 51 -19.60 9.14 -15.36
CA LEU A 51 -19.56 8.20 -16.48
C LEU A 51 -20.81 7.31 -16.51
N ALA A 52 -21.25 6.78 -15.39
CA ALA A 52 -22.45 5.96 -15.32
C ALA A 52 -23.69 6.71 -15.82
N ILE A 53 -23.83 8.00 -15.46
CA ILE A 53 -24.94 8.85 -15.94
C ILE A 53 -24.85 9.07 -17.46
N VAL A 54 -23.64 9.37 -17.98
CA VAL A 54 -23.45 9.62 -19.42
C VAL A 54 -23.65 8.35 -20.22
N ASP A 55 -23.12 7.23 -19.78
CA ASP A 55 -23.24 5.92 -20.44
C ASP A 55 -24.70 5.42 -20.41
N TYR A 56 -25.43 5.63 -19.31
CA TYR A 56 -26.85 5.31 -19.22
C TYR A 56 -27.67 6.13 -20.23
N LYS A 57 -27.43 7.45 -20.36
CA LYS A 57 -28.08 8.29 -21.35
C LYS A 57 -27.77 7.83 -22.77
N SER A 58 -26.52 7.44 -23.04
CA SER A 58 -26.11 6.92 -24.34
C SER A 58 -26.78 5.58 -24.64
N PHE A 59 -26.87 4.69 -23.67
CA PHE A 59 -27.54 3.39 -23.79
C PHE A 59 -29.04 3.56 -24.12
N ARG A 60 -29.72 4.50 -23.46
CA ARG A 60 -31.13 4.76 -23.77
C ARG A 60 -31.35 5.14 -25.23
N THR A 61 -30.39 5.80 -25.87
CA THR A 61 -30.48 6.24 -27.27
C THR A 61 -30.11 5.14 -28.26
N THR A 62 -28.99 4.39 -27.99
CA THR A 62 -28.44 3.44 -28.97
C THR A 62 -28.78 1.98 -28.66
N LYS A 63 -29.26 1.68 -27.44
CA LYS A 63 -29.53 0.31 -26.93
C LYS A 63 -28.32 -0.63 -26.94
N THR A 64 -27.10 -0.10 -27.04
CA THR A 64 -25.88 -0.88 -27.16
C THR A 64 -25.19 -1.00 -25.77
N ILE A 65 -25.02 -2.24 -25.27
CA ILE A 65 -24.42 -2.55 -23.97
C ILE A 65 -22.96 -2.06 -23.90
N LEU A 66 -22.25 -2.03 -25.02
CA LEU A 66 -20.86 -1.52 -25.10
C LEU A 66 -20.69 -0.08 -24.61
N ASN A 67 -21.80 0.68 -24.50
CA ASN A 67 -21.75 2.01 -23.93
C ASN A 67 -21.34 2.02 -22.45
N PHE A 68 -21.52 0.92 -21.72
CA PHE A 68 -21.12 0.80 -20.32
C PHE A 68 -19.64 0.41 -20.12
N LEU A 69 -18.89 0.15 -21.20
CA LEU A 69 -17.48 -0.24 -21.09
C LEU A 69 -16.62 0.74 -20.29
N PRO A 70 -16.75 2.08 -20.47
CA PRO A 70 -15.99 3.04 -19.67
C PRO A 70 -16.36 3.00 -18.18
N THR A 71 -17.65 2.90 -17.87
CA THR A 71 -18.12 2.76 -16.48
C THR A 71 -17.61 1.47 -15.86
N PHE A 72 -17.62 0.36 -16.59
CA PHE A 72 -17.08 -0.92 -16.12
C PHE A 72 -15.59 -0.81 -15.79
N LEU A 73 -14.82 -0.16 -16.66
CA LEU A 73 -13.39 0.08 -16.43
C LEU A 73 -13.16 0.94 -15.18
N ALA A 74 -13.96 1.99 -14.97
CA ALA A 74 -13.89 2.83 -13.78
C ALA A 74 -14.18 2.03 -12.49
N VAL A 75 -15.21 1.19 -12.51
CA VAL A 75 -15.55 0.30 -11.38
C VAL A 75 -14.42 -0.69 -11.10
N LEU A 76 -13.75 -1.19 -12.13
CA LEU A 76 -12.61 -2.10 -11.98
C LEU A 76 -11.44 -1.39 -11.29
N PHE A 77 -11.11 -0.15 -11.67
CA PHE A 77 -10.08 0.64 -10.96
C PHE A 77 -10.43 0.85 -9.48
N LEU A 78 -11.68 1.22 -9.18
CA LEU A 78 -12.16 1.35 -7.81
C LEU A 78 -12.04 0.03 -7.04
N GLY A 79 -12.46 -1.07 -7.64
CA GLY A 79 -12.39 -2.40 -7.03
C GLY A 79 -10.96 -2.80 -6.66
N VAL A 80 -9.99 -2.59 -7.57
CA VAL A 80 -8.57 -2.87 -7.32
C VAL A 80 -8.02 -2.00 -6.19
N THR A 81 -8.35 -0.70 -6.18
CA THR A 81 -7.87 0.23 -5.15
C THR A 81 -8.45 -0.14 -3.78
N ILE A 82 -9.76 -0.39 -3.69
CA ILE A 82 -10.43 -0.80 -2.44
C ILE A 82 -9.87 -2.13 -1.93
N TYR A 83 -9.70 -3.12 -2.82
CA TYR A 83 -9.14 -4.42 -2.46
C TYR A 83 -7.77 -4.31 -1.82
N LYS A 84 -6.88 -3.49 -2.39
CA LYS A 84 -5.55 -3.23 -1.83
C LYS A 84 -5.61 -2.53 -0.47
N LYS A 85 -6.48 -1.54 -0.34
CA LYS A 85 -6.69 -0.83 0.93
C LYS A 85 -7.17 -1.78 2.03
N ILE A 86 -8.08 -2.70 1.73
CA ILE A 86 -8.57 -3.70 2.68
C ILE A 86 -7.43 -4.64 3.11
N ILE A 87 -6.62 -5.14 2.17
CA ILE A 87 -5.49 -6.04 2.49
C ILE A 87 -4.51 -5.32 3.42
N ARG A 88 -4.10 -4.09 3.10
CA ARG A 88 -3.18 -3.31 3.94
C ARG A 88 -3.75 -3.07 5.33
N ASN A 89 -5.01 -2.68 5.40
CA ASN A 89 -5.68 -2.44 6.67
C ASN A 89 -5.73 -3.71 7.53
N ASN A 90 -6.03 -4.86 6.93
CA ASN A 90 -6.04 -6.14 7.62
C ASN A 90 -4.65 -6.51 8.16
N ILE A 91 -3.58 -6.26 7.39
CA ILE A 91 -2.21 -6.50 7.87
C ILE A 91 -1.85 -5.55 9.01
N ASN A 92 -2.14 -4.26 8.86
CA ASN A 92 -1.78 -3.25 9.86
C ASN A 92 -2.52 -3.43 11.19
N ASN A 93 -3.81 -3.81 11.14
CA ASN A 93 -4.66 -4.03 12.31
C ASN A 93 -4.47 -5.40 12.97
N GLU A 94 -3.73 -6.32 12.34
CA GLU A 94 -3.43 -7.62 12.94
C GLU A 94 -2.53 -7.44 14.17
N ARG A 95 -2.72 -8.32 15.17
CA ARG A 95 -1.95 -8.28 16.40
C ARG A 95 -0.46 -8.44 16.14
N THR A 96 0.33 -7.55 16.69
CA THR A 96 1.78 -7.63 16.70
C THR A 96 2.24 -8.72 17.67
N VAL A 97 3.15 -9.58 17.20
CA VAL A 97 3.78 -10.64 18.00
C VAL A 97 5.16 -10.20 18.48
N LEU A 98 5.88 -9.49 17.61
CA LEU A 98 7.21 -8.99 17.87
C LEU A 98 7.41 -7.68 17.11
N LYS A 99 7.89 -6.66 17.81
CA LYS A 99 8.28 -5.40 17.20
C LYS A 99 9.74 -5.12 17.52
N VAL A 100 10.54 -4.81 16.52
CA VAL A 100 11.93 -4.48 16.68
C VAL A 100 12.26 -3.17 15.97
N VAL A 101 13.10 -2.38 16.58
CA VAL A 101 13.48 -1.05 16.11
C VAL A 101 14.98 -0.94 16.08
N ASN A 102 15.51 -0.43 14.98
CA ASN A 102 16.91 -0.02 14.90
C ASN A 102 16.99 1.47 15.24
N GLN A 103 17.73 1.81 16.29
CA GLN A 103 18.06 3.19 16.63
C GLN A 103 19.33 3.66 15.87
N ALA A 104 19.45 3.33 14.62
CA ALA A 104 20.56 3.79 13.78
C ALA A 104 20.48 5.29 13.57
N GLY A 105 21.09 6.05 14.49
CA GLY A 105 21.35 7.49 14.36
C GLY A 105 20.12 8.35 14.05
N ALA A 106 20.17 9.62 14.36
CA ALA A 106 19.03 10.56 14.32
C ALA A 106 18.37 10.80 12.94
N LYS A 107 18.76 10.10 11.88
CA LYS A 107 18.26 10.38 10.52
C LYS A 107 17.25 9.37 10.00
N ASN A 108 17.40 8.08 10.26
CA ASN A 108 16.50 7.03 9.75
C ASN A 108 16.21 6.02 10.85
N VAL A 109 14.92 5.83 11.15
CA VAL A 109 14.46 4.79 12.09
C VAL A 109 13.89 3.65 11.26
N LEU A 110 14.44 2.46 11.45
CA LEU A 110 13.95 1.25 10.81
C LEU A 110 13.21 0.42 11.87
N SER A 111 11.98 0.02 11.57
CA SER A 111 11.21 -0.85 12.46
C SER A 111 10.58 -2.00 11.69
N PHE A 112 10.66 -3.21 12.27
CA PHE A 112 9.92 -4.38 11.83
C PHE A 112 8.80 -4.67 12.83
N ASP A 113 7.60 -4.82 12.32
CA ASP A 113 6.41 -5.19 13.06
C ASP A 113 5.91 -6.55 12.54
N PHE A 114 6.19 -7.62 13.30
CA PHE A 114 5.82 -8.98 12.95
C PHE A 114 4.41 -9.30 13.44
N LYS A 115 3.53 -9.62 12.52
CA LYS A 115 2.10 -9.85 12.78
C LYS A 115 1.78 -11.33 12.98
N LYS A 116 0.76 -11.62 13.78
CA LYS A 116 0.33 -12.99 14.10
C LYS A 116 0.01 -13.84 12.86
N ASN A 117 -0.41 -13.23 11.76
CA ASN A 117 -0.75 -13.89 10.49
C ASN A 117 0.46 -14.17 9.59
N ASN A 118 1.68 -14.18 10.14
CA ASN A 118 2.95 -14.39 9.44
C ASN A 118 3.29 -13.31 8.38
N ASN A 119 2.65 -12.15 8.46
CA ASN A 119 3.06 -10.97 7.70
C ASN A 119 3.96 -10.10 8.58
N TYR A 120 4.85 -9.34 7.94
CA TYR A 120 5.57 -8.26 8.62
C TYR A 120 5.34 -6.94 7.91
N VAL A 121 5.43 -5.88 8.67
CA VAL A 121 5.45 -4.50 8.18
C VAL A 121 6.82 -3.94 8.53
N LEU A 122 7.58 -3.58 7.50
CA LEU A 122 8.85 -2.87 7.66
C LEU A 122 8.59 -1.40 7.40
N THR A 123 8.92 -0.56 8.36
CA THR A 123 8.81 0.89 8.24
C THR A 123 10.18 1.51 8.32
N GLU A 124 10.54 2.29 7.31
CA GLU A 124 11.71 3.15 7.28
C GLU A 124 11.23 4.61 7.40
N SER A 125 11.52 5.23 8.54
CA SER A 125 11.09 6.60 8.83
C SER A 125 12.26 7.55 8.74
N ASN A 126 12.07 8.67 8.04
CA ASN A 126 12.99 9.78 7.95
C ASN A 126 12.28 11.10 8.32
N LEU A 127 12.99 12.23 8.27
CA LEU A 127 12.44 13.55 8.61
C LEU A 127 11.30 14.01 7.70
N LEU A 128 11.20 13.48 6.48
CA LEU A 128 10.25 13.92 5.46
C LEU A 128 9.05 12.99 5.31
N GLY A 129 9.13 11.78 5.85
CA GLY A 129 8.06 10.79 5.72
C GLY A 129 8.52 9.39 6.14
N ARG A 130 7.74 8.40 5.77
CA ARG A 130 8.07 7.00 6.01
C ARG A 130 7.78 6.15 4.77
N ASP A 131 8.63 5.17 4.53
CA ASP A 131 8.42 4.12 3.55
C ASP A 131 7.94 2.86 4.26
N VAL A 132 6.89 2.25 3.74
CA VAL A 132 6.27 1.07 4.35
C VAL A 132 6.32 -0.10 3.37
N TYR A 133 6.90 -1.20 3.81
CA TYR A 133 7.06 -2.44 3.05
C TYR A 133 6.33 -3.58 3.74
N TYR A 134 5.66 -4.41 2.96
CA TYR A 134 4.93 -5.57 3.45
C TYR A 134 5.57 -6.85 2.95
N GLY A 135 5.74 -7.81 3.85
CA GLY A 135 6.29 -9.10 3.50
C GLY A 135 5.76 -10.23 4.36
N LYS A 136 6.29 -11.43 4.12
CA LYS A 136 5.98 -12.62 4.91
C LYS A 136 7.19 -13.11 5.66
N TYR A 137 6.98 -13.63 6.85
CA TYR A 137 8.02 -14.21 7.68
C TYR A 137 7.59 -15.60 8.21
N LYS A 138 8.55 -16.33 8.72
CA LYS A 138 8.35 -17.56 9.50
C LYS A 138 9.20 -17.46 10.75
N MET A 139 8.62 -17.77 11.89
CA MET A 139 9.34 -17.86 13.15
C MET A 139 9.47 -19.33 13.55
N ASN A 140 10.67 -19.74 13.95
CA ASN A 140 10.96 -21.07 14.47
C ASN A 140 11.80 -20.91 15.74
N SER A 141 11.20 -21.15 16.91
CA SER A 141 11.77 -20.84 18.22
C SER A 141 12.28 -19.38 18.26
N ASP A 142 13.55 -19.18 18.42
CA ASP A 142 14.18 -17.84 18.52
C ASP A 142 14.67 -17.29 17.17
N THR A 143 14.36 -17.96 16.06
CA THR A 143 14.85 -17.55 14.74
C THR A 143 13.70 -17.05 13.88
N VAL A 144 13.87 -15.85 13.32
CA VAL A 144 12.94 -15.21 12.39
C VAL A 144 13.53 -15.30 10.98
N TYR A 145 12.77 -15.84 10.03
CA TYR A 145 13.13 -15.93 8.61
C TYR A 145 12.26 -15.01 7.79
N LEU A 146 12.83 -14.13 6.99
CA LEU A 146 12.09 -13.31 6.03
C LEU A 146 11.91 -14.07 4.72
N LEU A 147 10.66 -14.31 4.32
CA LEU A 147 10.31 -15.09 3.13
C LEU A 147 10.20 -14.24 1.87
N THR A 148 9.98 -12.94 2.02
CA THR A 148 9.84 -11.99 0.91
C THR A 148 10.99 -10.99 0.96
N ASN A 149 11.79 -10.94 -0.08
CA ASN A 149 12.99 -10.08 -0.16
C ASN A 149 12.78 -8.88 -1.10
N SER A 150 11.53 -8.50 -1.40
CA SER A 150 11.25 -7.34 -2.27
C SER A 150 11.38 -6.02 -1.49
N TYR A 151 12.60 -5.66 -1.18
CA TYR A 151 12.96 -4.39 -0.59
C TYR A 151 13.93 -3.66 -1.51
N ASP A 152 13.64 -2.42 -1.85
CA ASP A 152 14.46 -1.55 -2.70
C ASP A 152 14.69 -0.17 -2.06
N GLY A 153 14.64 -0.12 -0.72
CA GLY A 153 14.98 1.07 0.07
C GLY A 153 16.47 1.39 0.12
N GLU A 154 16.88 2.30 1.00
CA GLU A 154 18.30 2.67 1.20
C GLU A 154 19.17 1.49 1.66
N ILE A 155 18.55 0.48 2.26
CA ILE A 155 19.22 -0.73 2.68
C ILE A 155 19.40 -1.66 1.49
N LYS A 156 20.61 -1.77 0.99
CA LYS A 156 20.92 -2.55 -0.23
C LYS A 156 20.67 -4.06 -0.11
N THR A 157 20.66 -4.61 1.10
CA THR A 157 20.51 -6.05 1.33
C THR A 157 19.61 -6.33 2.51
N MET A 158 18.47 -6.96 2.26
CA MET A 158 17.57 -7.44 3.32
C MET A 158 18.18 -8.66 4.02
N PRO A 159 18.16 -8.71 5.36
CA PRO A 159 18.59 -9.92 6.06
C PRO A 159 17.67 -11.08 5.72
N LYS A 160 18.22 -12.29 5.59
CA LYS A 160 17.41 -13.49 5.32
C LYS A 160 16.83 -14.06 6.61
N PHE A 161 17.56 -13.98 7.70
CA PHE A 161 17.13 -14.45 9.01
C PHE A 161 17.79 -13.65 10.13
N GLY A 162 17.16 -13.68 11.31
CA GLY A 162 17.67 -13.11 12.54
C GLY A 162 17.40 -14.04 13.72
N ILE A 163 18.20 -13.91 14.77
CA ILE A 163 18.11 -14.69 16.00
C ILE A 163 17.75 -13.76 17.15
N ILE A 164 16.71 -14.11 17.88
CA ILE A 164 16.26 -13.42 19.08
C ILE A 164 17.10 -13.90 20.27
N SER A 165 17.75 -12.99 20.94
CA SER A 165 18.44 -13.27 22.19
C SER A 165 18.15 -12.14 23.19
N HIS A 166 17.51 -12.48 24.31
CA HIS A 166 17.02 -11.52 25.31
C HIS A 166 16.09 -10.46 24.67
N ASP A 167 16.49 -9.20 24.74
CA ASP A 167 15.72 -8.06 24.23
C ASP A 167 16.24 -7.55 22.88
N THR A 168 16.96 -8.40 22.14
CA THR A 168 17.63 -7.99 20.90
C THR A 168 17.40 -9.02 19.80
N LEU A 169 17.17 -8.54 18.59
CA LEU A 169 17.14 -9.32 17.36
C LEU A 169 18.46 -9.09 16.61
N PHE A 170 19.26 -10.13 16.48
CA PHE A 170 20.53 -10.14 15.76
C PHE A 170 20.28 -10.62 14.32
N TRP A 171 20.36 -9.71 13.37
CA TRP A 171 20.22 -10.06 11.97
C TRP A 171 21.52 -10.59 11.37
N TYR A 172 21.43 -11.60 10.54
CA TYR A 172 22.58 -12.06 9.77
C TYR A 172 22.96 -11.03 8.70
N MET A 173 24.22 -10.57 8.72
CA MET A 173 24.77 -9.51 7.83
C MET A 173 24.03 -8.16 7.90
N PHE A 174 23.46 -7.84 9.04
CA PHE A 174 22.73 -6.60 9.26
C PHE A 174 22.91 -6.10 10.70
N ASP A 175 22.55 -4.83 10.97
CA ASP A 175 22.62 -4.25 12.30
C ASP A 175 21.69 -4.96 13.30
N THR A 176 22.06 -4.91 14.56
CA THR A 176 21.23 -5.39 15.68
C THR A 176 20.05 -4.48 15.91
N MET A 177 18.88 -5.06 16.24
CA MET A 177 17.66 -4.32 16.52
C MET A 177 17.18 -4.62 17.94
N ILE A 178 16.67 -3.60 18.63
CA ILE A 178 16.13 -3.73 19.98
C ILE A 178 14.66 -4.12 19.89
N ILE A 179 14.24 -5.07 20.73
CA ILE A 179 12.82 -5.47 20.85
C ILE A 179 12.09 -4.38 21.62
N ASP A 180 11.09 -3.80 20.97
CA ASP A 180 10.17 -2.83 21.57
C ASP A 180 9.10 -3.61 22.35
N LYS A 181 9.26 -3.67 23.67
CA LYS A 181 8.25 -4.26 24.56
C LYS A 181 7.07 -3.30 24.63
N GLN A 182 6.02 -3.60 23.92
CA GLN A 182 4.74 -2.92 24.11
C GLN A 182 4.14 -3.42 25.42
N ASP A 183 4.10 -2.55 26.43
CA ASP A 183 3.37 -2.76 27.70
C ASP A 183 1.85 -2.89 27.45
#